data_7c3737a83d90506f9ef0c2f92b76201a
#
_entry.id   7c3737a83d90506f9ef0c2f92b76201a
#
_cell.length_a   1.000
_cell.length_b   1.000
_cell.length_c   1.000
_cell.angle_alpha   90.00
_cell.angle_beta   90.00
_cell.angle_gamma   90.00
#
_symmetry.space_group_name_H-M   'P 1'
#
loop_
_entity.id
_entity.type
_entity.pdbx_description
1 polymer ?
#
loop_
_entity_poly.entity_id
_entity_poly.type
_entity_poly.pdbx_seq_one_letter_code
_entity_poly.pdbx_strand_id
1 'polypeptide(L)'
;MAVHRDRDDLWWSGHAWEDYLYWQSNDPKKVDVITRLIEIIRREPWTGLGKPEPLKGSYKGWWSRRIDQEHRLVYRLFDMPRPPGKDTRESITVIQISQCRFHYD
;
A
#
# COMPACT_ATOMS: atom_id res chain seq x y z
N MET A 1 -12.20 -11.65 17.04
CA MET A 1 -11.89 -11.20 16.76
C MET A 1 -10.87 -10.40 16.53
N ALA A 2 -10.52 -9.97 16.43
CA ALA A 2 -9.27 -9.33 16.59
C ALA A 2 -8.58 -8.95 15.33
N VAL A 3 -9.25 -9.08 14.32
CA VAL A 3 -8.62 -8.97 13.03
C VAL A 3 -8.31 -7.56 12.62
N HIS A 4 -9.03 -6.61 13.12
CA HIS A 4 -8.84 -5.25 12.63
C HIS A 4 -7.60 -4.57 13.19
N ARG A 5 -6.87 -5.21 14.06
CA ARG A 5 -5.61 -4.63 14.50
C ARG A 5 -4.60 -4.54 13.36
N ASP A 6 -4.84 -5.27 12.29
CA ASP A 6 -3.95 -5.18 11.15
C ASP A 6 -4.00 -3.82 10.47
N ARG A 7 -5.01 -3.03 10.79
CA ARG A 7 -5.11 -1.68 10.22
C ARG A 7 -4.00 -0.77 10.66
N ASP A 8 -3.34 -1.10 11.76
CA ASP A 8 -2.25 -0.27 12.27
C ASP A 8 -1.00 -0.36 11.41
N ASP A 9 -0.93 -1.31 10.51
CA ASP A 9 0.24 -1.51 9.67
C ASP A 9 0.09 -0.90 8.27
N LEU A 10 -0.93 -0.10 8.05
CA LEU A 10 -1.14 0.53 6.74
C LEU A 10 -1.06 2.05 6.89
N TRP A 11 -0.08 2.65 6.22
CA TRP A 11 0.15 4.08 6.28
C TRP A 11 -0.02 4.70 4.91
N TRP A 12 -0.67 5.84 4.86
CA TRP A 12 -0.88 6.61 3.64
C TRP A 12 -0.12 7.91 3.74
N SER A 13 0.63 8.26 2.70
CA SER A 13 1.12 9.63 2.60
C SER A 13 -0.08 10.56 2.36
N GLY A 14 0.11 11.85 2.61
CA GLY A 14 -0.96 12.80 2.31
C GLY A 14 -1.38 12.75 0.85
N HIS A 15 -0.41 12.64 -0.04
CA HIS A 15 -0.67 12.55 -1.48
C HIS A 15 -1.48 11.29 -1.81
N ALA A 16 -1.08 10.15 -1.25
CA ALA A 16 -1.79 8.89 -1.51
C ALA A 16 -3.22 8.96 -1.00
N TRP A 17 -3.42 9.58 0.17
CA TRP A 17 -4.75 9.73 0.72
C TRP A 17 -5.64 10.57 -0.18
N GLU A 18 -5.10 11.66 -0.72
CA GLU A 18 -5.84 12.50 -1.68
C GLU A 18 -6.20 11.71 -2.94
N ASP A 19 -5.28 10.89 -3.42
CA ASP A 19 -5.56 10.03 -4.57
C ASP A 19 -6.72 9.08 -4.28
N TYR A 20 -6.71 8.50 -3.10
CA TYR A 20 -7.73 7.56 -2.69
C TYR A 20 -9.10 8.25 -2.62
N LEU A 21 -9.15 9.44 -2.04
CA LEU A 21 -10.39 10.23 -1.98
C LEU A 21 -10.88 10.60 -3.38
N TYR A 22 -9.96 10.91 -4.29
CA TYR A 22 -10.31 11.20 -5.66
C TYR A 22 -11.06 10.01 -6.28
N TRP A 23 -10.55 8.80 -6.07
CA TRP A 23 -11.20 7.61 -6.62
C TRP A 23 -12.57 7.37 -6.00
N GLN A 24 -12.72 7.63 -4.71
CA GLN A 24 -14.02 7.46 -4.06
C GLN A 24 -15.09 8.33 -4.72
N SER A 25 -14.71 9.53 -5.15
CA SER A 25 -15.66 10.46 -5.75
C SER A 25 -15.84 10.27 -7.25
N ASN A 26 -14.80 9.82 -7.94
CA ASN A 26 -14.80 9.85 -9.41
C ASN A 26 -14.88 8.49 -10.07
N ASP A 27 -14.39 7.45 -9.41
CA ASP A 27 -14.44 6.09 -9.96
C ASP A 27 -14.30 5.08 -8.84
N PRO A 28 -15.38 4.79 -8.13
CA PRO A 28 -15.31 3.89 -6.97
C PRO A 28 -14.78 2.50 -7.28
N LYS A 29 -14.83 2.05 -8.52
CA LYS A 29 -14.27 0.75 -8.89
C LYS A 29 -12.77 0.71 -8.66
N LYS A 30 -12.09 1.85 -8.76
CA LYS A 30 -10.66 1.91 -8.48
C LYS A 30 -10.37 1.68 -7.01
N VAL A 31 -11.28 2.10 -6.13
CA VAL A 31 -11.15 1.84 -4.70
C VAL A 31 -11.12 0.34 -4.45
N ASP A 32 -11.99 -0.40 -5.12
CA ASP A 32 -12.03 -1.86 -4.96
C ASP A 32 -10.72 -2.49 -5.41
N VAL A 33 -10.17 -2.03 -6.53
CA VAL A 33 -8.90 -2.55 -7.03
C VAL A 33 -7.78 -2.25 -6.05
N ILE A 34 -7.70 -1.02 -5.56
CA ILE A 34 -6.66 -0.60 -4.62
C ILE A 34 -6.74 -1.42 -3.34
N THR A 35 -7.94 -1.59 -2.80
CA THR A 35 -8.14 -2.39 -1.59
C THR A 35 -7.68 -3.82 -1.80
N ARG A 36 -8.03 -4.40 -2.95
CA ARG A 36 -7.62 -5.76 -3.26
C ARG A 36 -6.11 -5.89 -3.36
N LEU A 37 -5.46 -4.92 -4.01
CA LEU A 37 -4.02 -4.94 -4.12
C LEU A 37 -3.36 -4.87 -2.75
N ILE A 38 -3.86 -4.03 -1.85
CA ILE A 38 -3.30 -3.91 -0.51
C ILE A 38 -3.44 -5.24 0.24
N GLU A 39 -4.59 -5.90 0.13
CA GLU A 39 -4.76 -7.20 0.79
C GLU A 39 -3.80 -8.24 0.24
N ILE A 40 -3.53 -8.19 -1.06
CA ILE A 40 -2.57 -9.10 -1.66
C ILE A 40 -1.16 -8.79 -1.19
N ILE A 41 -0.80 -7.52 -1.10
CA ILE A 41 0.53 -7.10 -0.63
C ILE A 41 0.80 -7.62 0.78
N ARG A 42 -0.22 -7.68 1.62
CA ARG A 42 -0.05 -8.20 2.98
C ARG A 42 0.43 -9.65 2.99
N ARG A 43 0.03 -10.43 2.00
CA ARG A 43 0.39 -11.84 1.93
C ARG A 43 1.55 -12.10 0.98
N GLU A 44 1.62 -11.36 -0.10
CA GLU A 44 2.60 -11.58 -1.16
C GLU A 44 3.14 -10.24 -1.63
N PRO A 45 4.03 -9.63 -0.84
CA PRO A 45 4.46 -8.26 -1.14
C PRO A 45 5.21 -8.10 -2.45
N TRP A 46 5.79 -9.18 -2.98
CA TRP A 46 6.66 -9.06 -4.15
C TRP A 46 6.13 -9.80 -5.37
N THR A 47 5.03 -10.51 -5.24
CA THR A 47 4.46 -11.30 -6.35
C THR A 47 2.95 -11.09 -6.38
N GLY A 48 2.33 -11.62 -7.42
CA GLY A 48 0.89 -11.65 -7.51
C GLY A 48 0.31 -10.60 -8.42
N LEU A 49 -0.93 -10.22 -8.15
CA LEU A 49 -1.73 -9.38 -9.03
C LEU A 49 -1.13 -7.99 -9.20
N GLY A 50 -1.26 -7.43 -10.41
CA GLY A 50 -0.87 -6.07 -10.68
C GLY A 50 0.55 -5.89 -11.13
N LYS A 51 1.25 -6.97 -11.45
CA LYS A 51 2.62 -6.94 -11.96
C LYS A 51 3.54 -6.14 -11.04
N PRO A 52 3.75 -6.62 -9.81
CA PRO A 52 4.63 -5.91 -8.87
C PRO A 52 6.03 -5.77 -9.44
N GLU A 53 6.58 -4.58 -9.26
CA GLU A 53 7.83 -4.22 -9.91
C GLU A 53 8.62 -3.30 -8.99
N PRO A 54 9.91 -3.61 -8.72
CA PRO A 54 10.74 -2.70 -7.93
C PRO A 54 11.09 -1.47 -8.75
N LEU A 55 11.13 -0.32 -8.09
CA LEU A 55 11.41 0.95 -8.73
C LEU A 55 12.88 1.30 -8.58
N LYS A 56 13.32 2.28 -9.39
CA LYS A 56 14.71 2.67 -9.45
C LYS A 56 14.84 4.16 -9.16
N GLY A 57 16.09 4.62 -9.12
CA GLY A 57 16.37 6.03 -8.94
C GLY A 57 15.93 6.54 -7.59
N SER A 58 15.25 7.66 -7.58
CA SER A 58 14.79 8.27 -6.35
C SER A 58 13.72 7.42 -5.65
N TYR A 59 13.13 6.48 -6.37
CA TYR A 59 12.14 5.57 -5.80
C TYR A 59 12.73 4.22 -5.42
N LYS A 60 14.03 4.10 -5.36
CA LYS A 60 14.66 2.84 -4.97
C LYS A 60 14.14 2.42 -3.59
N GLY A 61 13.76 1.15 -3.47
CA GLY A 61 13.17 0.63 -2.25
C GLY A 61 11.66 0.62 -2.28
N TRP A 62 11.07 1.27 -3.24
CA TRP A 62 9.62 1.26 -3.43
C TRP A 62 9.27 0.29 -4.55
N TRP A 63 8.01 -0.12 -4.57
CA TRP A 63 7.47 -1.03 -5.57
C TRP A 63 6.20 -0.42 -6.15
N SER A 64 5.82 -0.86 -7.34
CA SER A 64 4.53 -0.45 -7.92
C SER A 64 3.73 -1.68 -8.33
N ARG A 65 2.41 -1.52 -8.27
CA ARG A 65 1.48 -2.47 -8.88
C ARG A 65 0.51 -1.70 -9.73
N ARG A 66 0.08 -2.31 -10.81
CA ARG A 66 -0.88 -1.66 -11.72
C ARG A 66 -2.26 -1.68 -11.12
N ILE A 67 -2.88 -0.52 -11.04
CA ILE A 67 -4.30 -0.40 -10.73
C ILE A 67 -5.07 -0.63 -12.04
N ASP A 68 -4.56 -0.02 -13.11
CA ASP A 68 -5.01 -0.26 -14.49
C ASP A 68 -3.82 0.05 -15.41
N GLN A 69 -4.07 0.28 -16.69
CA GLN A 69 -2.97 0.53 -17.61
C GLN A 69 -2.27 1.84 -17.36
N GLU A 70 -2.96 2.80 -16.80
CA GLU A 70 -2.42 4.14 -16.59
C GLU A 70 -1.97 4.39 -15.15
N HIS A 71 -2.68 3.86 -14.18
CA HIS A 71 -2.50 4.23 -12.78
C HIS A 71 -1.76 3.16 -12.00
N ARG A 72 -0.95 3.61 -11.04
CA ARG A 72 -0.10 2.71 -10.24
C ARG A 72 -0.31 2.96 -8.76
N LEU A 73 -0.25 1.87 -8.01
CA LEU A 73 -0.14 1.89 -6.56
C LEU A 73 1.34 1.77 -6.23
N VAL A 74 1.91 2.79 -5.61
CA VAL A 74 3.32 2.81 -5.24
C VAL A 74 3.43 2.61 -3.74
N TYR A 75 4.20 1.61 -3.32
CA TYR A 75 4.23 1.20 -1.93
C TYR A 75 5.62 0.70 -1.54
N ARG A 76 5.85 0.64 -0.25
CA ARG A 76 7.03 -0.04 0.30
C ARG A 76 6.65 -0.68 1.62
N LEU A 77 7.46 -1.64 2.04
CA LEU A 77 7.31 -2.28 3.33
C LEU A 77 8.53 -2.00 4.18
N PHE A 78 8.32 -1.80 5.45
CA PHE A 78 9.42 -1.71 6.40
C PHE A 78 8.92 -2.15 7.77
N ASP A 79 9.88 -2.56 8.61
CA ASP A 79 9.56 -2.97 9.97
C ASP A 79 9.80 -1.80 10.91
N MET A 80 8.96 -1.71 11.91
CA MET A 80 9.17 -0.72 12.97
C MET A 80 8.88 -1.37 14.31
N PRO A 81 9.50 -0.86 15.37
CA PRO A 81 9.25 -1.41 16.70
C PRO A 81 7.78 -1.28 17.06
N ARG A 82 7.26 -2.32 17.70
CA ARG A 82 5.89 -2.27 18.17
C ARG A 82 5.80 -1.38 19.39
N PRO A 83 4.82 -0.49 19.45
CA PRO A 83 4.62 0.33 20.64
C PRO A 83 4.34 -0.55 21.86
N PRO A 84 4.67 -0.10 23.06
CA PRO A 84 4.34 -0.84 24.26
C PRO A 84 2.86 -1.11 24.34
N GLY A 85 2.50 -2.29 24.80
CA GLY A 85 1.10 -2.62 24.93
C GLY A 85 0.86 -4.10 24.95
N LYS A 86 -0.24 -4.52 24.36
CA LYS A 86 -0.75 -5.86 24.49
C LYS A 86 -0.06 -6.89 23.62
N ASP A 87 0.49 -6.44 22.51
CA ASP A 87 1.08 -7.34 21.56
C ASP A 87 2.50 -7.66 21.98
N THR A 88 2.87 -8.93 21.90
CA THR A 88 4.20 -9.37 22.33
C THR A 88 5.22 -9.40 21.19
N ARG A 89 4.83 -9.11 19.98
CA ARG A 89 5.77 -9.06 18.88
C ARG A 89 6.69 -7.87 19.05
N GLU A 90 7.93 -8.06 18.64
CA GLU A 90 8.93 -7.00 18.78
C GLU A 90 8.81 -5.92 17.71
N SER A 91 8.24 -6.27 16.57
CA SER A 91 8.09 -5.31 15.47
C SER A 91 6.83 -5.63 14.68
N ILE A 92 6.42 -4.66 13.89
CA ILE A 92 5.35 -4.85 12.91
C ILE A 92 5.88 -4.45 11.55
N THR A 93 5.33 -5.06 10.52
CA THR A 93 5.64 -4.69 9.15
C THR A 93 4.59 -3.67 8.69
N VAL A 94 5.06 -2.54 8.22
CA VAL A 94 4.20 -1.46 7.75
C VAL A 94 4.20 -1.45 6.24
N ILE A 95 3.02 -1.34 5.66
CA ILE A 95 2.84 -1.05 4.24
C ILE A 95 2.60 0.44 4.13
N GLN A 96 3.50 1.13 3.45
CA GLN A 96 3.35 2.57 3.25
C GLN A 96 2.99 2.84 1.80
N ILE A 97 1.91 3.58 1.59
CA ILE A 97 1.44 3.95 0.26
C ILE A 97 1.89 5.36 -0.05
N SER A 98 2.62 5.53 -1.15
CA SER A 98 3.11 6.83 -1.58
C SER A 98 2.14 7.52 -2.52
N GLN A 99 1.53 6.78 -3.41
CA GLN A 99 0.54 7.30 -4.35
C GLN A 99 -0.29 6.15 -4.88
N CYS A 100 -1.48 6.45 -5.38
CA CYS A 100 -2.32 5.44 -6.01
C CYS A 100 -3.09 6.03 -7.19
N ARG A 101 -2.49 6.99 -7.87
CA ARG A 101 -3.05 7.60 -9.06
C ARG A 101 -1.91 8.06 -9.94
N PHE A 102 -2.10 7.99 -11.25
CA PHE A 102 -1.09 8.32 -12.25
C PHE A 102 0.09 7.35 -12.21
N HIS A 103 1.00 7.58 -13.11
CA HIS A 103 2.27 6.89 -13.18
C HIS A 103 3.22 7.57 -12.21
N TYR A 104 4.16 6.81 -11.69
CA TYR A 104 5.28 7.42 -10.99
C TYR A 104 6.31 7.85 -12.04
N ASP A 105 7.15 8.76 -11.65
CA ASP A 105 8.27 9.14 -12.53
C ASP A 105 9.56 9.20 -11.75
#